data_b511b391cc43c581ab0bc59db1fb41af
#
_entry.id   b511b391cc43c581ab0bc59db1fb41af
#
_cell.length_a   1.000
_cell.length_b   1.000
_cell.length_c   1.000
_cell.angle_alpha   90.00
_cell.angle_beta   90.00
_cell.angle_gamma   90.00
#
_symmetry.space_group_name_H-M   'P 1'
#
loop_
_entity.id
_entity.type
_entity.pdbx_description
1 polymer ?
#
loop_
_entity_poly.entity_id
_entity_poly.type
_entity_poly.pdbx_seq_one_letter_code
_entity_poly.pdbx_strand_id
1 'polypeptide(L)'
;DYKTGGDADTPANVESLFLPDKKRSAYVFQTFLYASIVCRKLREKGSDLRVAPSLLYIHRAASQDYSPVIRMGEPRKEKEAVEDFSQYENLFRENLNQLLEVIFNPEIAFNQTDNEDKCSFCDFRGLCKR
;
A
#
# COMPACT_ATOMS: atom_id res chain seq x y z
N ASP A 1 10.88 4.73 2.49
CA ASP A 1 10.03 5.67 3.21
C ASP A 1 10.14 5.42 4.72
N TYR A 2 9.99 6.46 5.54
CA TYR A 2 10.02 6.34 7.01
C TYR A 2 8.76 6.90 7.65
N LYS A 3 8.34 6.29 8.76
CA LYS A 3 7.11 6.60 9.49
C LYS A 3 7.41 6.90 10.95
N THR A 4 6.78 7.93 11.48
CA THR A 4 6.92 8.34 12.88
C THR A 4 5.92 7.67 13.81
N GLY A 5 4.87 7.06 13.29
CA GLY A 5 3.82 6.39 14.06
C GLY A 5 3.26 5.18 13.32
N GLY A 6 2.39 4.44 14.01
CA GLY A 6 1.77 3.22 13.50
C GLY A 6 2.64 1.99 13.66
N ASP A 7 2.06 0.83 13.42
CA ASP A 7 2.74 -0.46 13.43
C ASP A 7 3.03 -0.95 12.02
N ALA A 8 4.00 -1.87 11.92
CA ALA A 8 4.34 -2.50 10.66
C ALA A 8 3.18 -3.39 10.18
N ASP A 9 2.48 -2.95 9.15
CA ASP A 9 1.47 -3.75 8.48
C ASP A 9 2.12 -4.79 7.57
N THR A 10 1.50 -5.96 7.53
CA THR A 10 1.90 -7.02 6.60
C THR A 10 0.71 -7.37 5.73
N PRO A 11 0.66 -6.90 4.47
CA PRO A 11 -0.40 -7.28 3.54
C PRO A 11 -0.30 -8.76 3.17
N ALA A 12 -1.43 -9.40 2.91
CA ALA A 12 -1.46 -10.79 2.48
C ALA A 12 -0.84 -10.96 1.07
N ASN A 13 -1.19 -10.06 0.16
CA ASN A 13 -0.76 -10.03 -1.24
C ASN A 13 -0.96 -8.61 -1.80
N VAL A 14 -0.66 -8.42 -3.08
CA VAL A 14 -0.81 -7.12 -3.76
C VAL A 14 -2.26 -6.68 -3.82
N GLU A 15 -3.19 -7.58 -4.11
CA GLU A 15 -4.62 -7.28 -4.24
C GLU A 15 -5.21 -6.75 -2.93
N SER A 16 -4.72 -7.23 -1.79
CA SER A 16 -5.15 -6.78 -0.46
C SER A 16 -4.88 -5.30 -0.21
N LEU A 17 -3.95 -4.70 -0.95
CA LEU A 17 -3.64 -3.27 -0.89
C LEU A 17 -4.76 -2.39 -1.50
N PHE A 18 -5.62 -2.97 -2.33
CA PHE A 18 -6.68 -2.26 -3.06
C PHE A 18 -8.06 -2.49 -2.46
N LEU A 19 -8.21 -3.45 -1.56
CA LEU A 19 -9.48 -3.71 -0.90
C LEU A 19 -9.87 -2.59 0.06
N PRO A 20 -11.18 -2.24 0.16
CA PRO A 20 -11.68 -1.20 1.06
C PRO A 20 -11.73 -1.67 2.53
N ASP A 21 -10.78 -2.47 2.97
CA ASP A 21 -10.73 -3.02 4.33
C ASP A 21 -10.19 -2.00 5.35
N LYS A 22 -10.60 -2.16 6.61
CA LYS A 22 -10.07 -1.44 7.78
C LYS A 22 -8.56 -1.66 7.96
N LYS A 23 -8.09 -2.85 7.60
CA LYS A 23 -6.69 -3.31 7.74
C LYS A 23 -5.84 -3.12 6.48
N ARG A 24 -6.33 -2.32 5.52
CA ARG A 24 -5.53 -2.06 4.32
C ARG A 24 -4.22 -1.36 4.69
N SER A 25 -3.11 -1.95 4.29
CA SER A 25 -1.75 -1.42 4.51
C SER A 25 -1.47 -0.19 3.65
N ALA A 26 -2.03 0.96 4.07
CA ALA A 26 -1.92 2.22 3.32
C ALA A 26 -0.45 2.65 3.10
N TYR A 27 0.42 2.39 4.06
CA TYR A 27 1.85 2.71 3.95
C TYR A 27 2.57 1.82 2.94
N VAL A 28 2.23 0.52 2.89
CA VAL A 28 2.78 -0.38 1.89
C VAL A 28 2.28 -0.01 0.50
N PHE A 29 0.97 0.30 0.35
CA PHE A 29 0.43 0.81 -0.91
C PHE A 29 1.19 2.05 -1.40
N GLN A 30 1.40 3.05 -0.55
CA GLN A 30 2.15 4.25 -0.88
C GLN A 30 3.59 3.93 -1.30
N THR A 31 4.25 3.03 -0.58
CA THR A 31 5.64 2.66 -0.88
C THR A 31 5.75 1.90 -2.20
N PHE A 32 4.76 1.05 -2.52
CA PHE A 32 4.68 0.36 -3.81
C PHE A 32 4.43 1.34 -4.96
N LEU A 33 3.61 2.37 -4.74
CA LEU A 33 3.43 3.43 -5.73
C LEU A 33 4.75 4.14 -6.03
N TYR A 34 5.53 4.48 -4.99
CA TYR A 34 6.86 5.06 -5.18
C TYR A 34 7.82 4.10 -5.88
N ALA A 35 7.83 2.81 -5.51
CA ALA A 35 8.65 1.80 -6.16
C ALA A 35 8.33 1.68 -7.66
N SER A 36 7.05 1.71 -8.04
CA SER A 36 6.64 1.66 -9.45
C SER A 36 7.17 2.85 -10.26
N ILE A 37 7.17 4.05 -9.67
CA ILE A 37 7.73 5.25 -10.30
C ILE A 37 9.26 5.13 -10.45
N VAL A 38 9.93 4.62 -9.42
CA VAL A 38 11.39 4.42 -9.45
C VAL A 38 11.77 3.37 -10.49
N CYS A 39 11.09 2.22 -10.54
CA CYS A 39 11.33 1.19 -11.54
C CYS A 39 11.17 1.73 -12.96
N ARG A 40 10.13 2.52 -13.22
CA ARG A 40 9.94 3.15 -14.53
C ARG A 40 11.10 4.07 -14.90
N LYS A 41 11.51 4.95 -13.97
CA LYS A 41 12.63 5.86 -14.19
C LYS A 41 13.97 5.14 -14.42
N LEU A 42 14.20 4.02 -13.74
CA LEU A 42 15.40 3.21 -13.94
C LEU A 42 15.40 2.60 -15.35
N ARG A 43 14.28 2.04 -15.79
CA ARG A 43 14.14 1.50 -17.16
C ARG A 43 14.34 2.56 -18.23
N GLU A 44 13.76 3.76 -18.05
CA GLU A 44 13.97 4.90 -18.97
C GLU A 44 15.45 5.28 -19.11
N LYS A 45 16.25 5.02 -18.08
CA LYS A 45 17.71 5.23 -18.06
C LYS A 45 18.53 4.00 -18.50
N GLY A 46 17.88 2.92 -18.90
CA GLY A 46 18.55 1.66 -19.26
C GLY A 46 19.23 0.96 -18.10
N SER A 47 18.75 1.14 -16.88
CA SER A 47 19.33 0.55 -15.67
C SER A 47 18.58 -0.73 -15.27
N ASP A 48 19.33 -1.79 -14.99
CA ASP A 48 18.83 -3.10 -14.51
C ASP A 48 18.82 -3.22 -12.98
N LEU A 49 18.94 -2.10 -12.26
CA LEU A 49 18.92 -2.11 -10.79
C LEU A 49 17.57 -2.58 -10.26
N ARG A 50 17.63 -3.48 -9.26
CA ARG A 50 16.45 -3.93 -8.52
C ARG A 50 16.00 -2.89 -7.51
N VAL A 51 14.70 -2.80 -7.29
CA VAL A 51 14.09 -1.91 -6.32
C VAL A 51 13.48 -2.73 -5.19
N ALA A 52 14.07 -2.65 -4.00
CA ALA A 52 13.55 -3.25 -2.78
C ALA A 52 12.83 -2.17 -1.94
N PRO A 53 11.50 -2.09 -1.98
CA PRO A 53 10.76 -1.10 -1.20
C PRO A 53 10.86 -1.40 0.29
N SER A 54 11.10 -0.37 1.08
CA SER A 54 11.27 -0.52 2.52
C SER A 54 10.55 0.58 3.30
N LEU A 55 10.04 0.23 4.49
CA LEU A 55 9.38 1.13 5.44
C LEU A 55 10.14 1.16 6.75
N LEU A 56 10.74 2.31 7.07
CA LEU A 56 11.41 2.53 8.34
C LEU A 56 10.46 3.13 9.36
N TYR A 57 10.11 2.36 10.39
CA TYR A 57 9.36 2.85 11.55
C TYR A 57 10.36 3.34 12.60
N ILE A 58 10.47 4.66 12.76
CA ILE A 58 11.50 5.30 13.57
C ILE A 58 11.47 4.83 15.03
N HIS A 59 10.27 4.69 15.61
CA HIS A 59 10.11 4.26 17.00
C HIS A 59 10.54 2.80 17.24
N ARG A 60 10.65 1.99 16.17
CA ARG A 60 11.10 0.59 16.24
C ARG A 60 12.55 0.40 15.78
N ALA A 61 13.16 1.42 15.19
CA ALA A 61 14.48 1.31 14.58
C ALA A 61 15.59 0.93 15.56
N ALA A 62 15.40 1.19 16.86
CA ALA A 62 16.34 0.81 17.92
C ALA A 62 16.20 -0.65 18.38
N SER A 63 15.17 -1.40 17.96
CA SER A 63 14.99 -2.81 18.33
C SER A 63 15.95 -3.69 17.54
N GLN A 64 16.62 -4.63 18.21
CA GLN A 64 17.61 -5.53 17.57
C GLN A 64 17.01 -6.40 16.47
N ASP A 65 15.73 -6.78 16.60
CA ASP A 65 15.04 -7.66 15.63
C ASP A 65 14.25 -6.88 14.57
N TYR A 66 14.39 -5.55 14.53
CA TYR A 66 13.66 -4.75 13.58
C TYR A 66 14.29 -4.77 12.18
N SER A 67 13.47 -5.01 11.17
CA SER A 67 13.85 -4.89 9.76
C SER A 67 12.87 -3.96 9.02
N PRO A 68 13.36 -2.99 8.23
CA PRO A 68 12.51 -2.11 7.43
C PRO A 68 11.97 -2.79 6.17
N VAL A 69 12.38 -4.01 5.88
CA VAL A 69 11.96 -4.76 4.69
C VAL A 69 10.47 -5.06 4.77
N ILE A 70 9.74 -4.67 3.72
CA ILE A 70 8.33 -5.03 3.59
C ILE A 70 8.22 -6.54 3.39
N ARG A 71 7.32 -7.15 4.14
CA ARG A 71 6.99 -8.57 4.00
C ARG A 71 5.53 -8.71 3.60
N MET A 72 5.23 -9.72 2.78
CA MET A 72 3.87 -10.09 2.39
C MET A 72 3.63 -11.56 2.67
N GLY A 73 2.40 -11.91 2.98
CA GLY A 73 2.00 -13.30 3.19
C GLY A 73 0.72 -13.41 4.02
N GLU A 74 0.07 -14.53 3.85
CA GLU A 74 -1.15 -14.88 4.57
C GLU A 74 -0.95 -14.91 6.09
N PRO A 75 -2.00 -14.56 6.87
CA PRO A 75 -1.96 -14.73 8.31
C PRO A 75 -1.57 -16.16 8.71
N ARG A 76 -0.67 -16.31 9.68
CA ARG A 76 -0.17 -17.58 10.21
C ARG A 76 0.70 -18.42 9.26
N LYS A 77 1.04 -17.90 8.09
CA LYS A 77 2.04 -18.48 7.19
C LYS A 77 3.35 -17.69 7.26
N GLU A 78 4.41 -18.29 6.76
CA GLU A 78 5.67 -17.60 6.58
C GLU A 78 5.49 -16.43 5.61
N LYS A 79 6.11 -15.30 5.95
CA LYS A 79 5.98 -14.07 5.19
C LYS A 79 7.25 -13.85 4.37
N GLU A 80 7.08 -13.65 3.09
CA GLU A 80 8.17 -13.42 2.16
C GLU A 80 8.59 -11.95 2.14
N ALA A 81 9.89 -11.70 2.08
CA ALA A 81 10.44 -10.37 1.92
C ALA A 81 10.28 -9.88 0.47
N VAL A 82 9.89 -8.62 0.30
CA VAL A 82 9.83 -7.97 -1.02
C VAL A 82 11.21 -7.43 -1.37
N GLU A 83 12.08 -8.29 -1.88
CA GLU A 83 13.45 -7.94 -2.26
C GLU A 83 13.58 -7.34 -3.66
N ASP A 84 12.59 -7.58 -4.51
CA ASP A 84 12.52 -7.05 -5.87
C ASP A 84 11.07 -6.72 -6.23
N PHE A 85 10.75 -5.44 -6.29
CA PHE A 85 9.41 -4.97 -6.64
C PHE A 85 9.00 -5.33 -8.07
N SER A 86 9.93 -5.58 -8.98
CA SER A 86 9.62 -5.91 -10.38
C SER A 86 8.72 -7.14 -10.51
N GLN A 87 8.78 -8.07 -9.55
CA GLN A 87 7.93 -9.27 -9.49
C GLN A 87 6.46 -8.93 -9.22
N TYR A 88 6.18 -7.82 -8.58
CA TYR A 88 4.85 -7.38 -8.16
C TYR A 88 4.31 -6.23 -9.01
N GLU A 89 5.18 -5.59 -9.82
CA GLU A 89 4.90 -4.33 -10.50
C GLU A 89 3.72 -4.44 -11.46
N ASN A 90 3.66 -5.50 -12.26
CA ASN A 90 2.57 -5.67 -13.25
C ASN A 90 1.23 -5.79 -12.54
N LEU A 91 1.13 -6.67 -11.55
CA LEU A 91 -0.08 -6.90 -10.78
C LEU A 91 -0.51 -5.62 -10.03
N PHE A 92 0.44 -4.93 -9.41
CA PHE A 92 0.17 -3.66 -8.73
C PHE A 92 -0.37 -2.61 -9.70
N ARG A 93 0.23 -2.47 -10.88
CA ARG A 93 -0.18 -1.52 -11.91
C ARG A 93 -1.56 -1.84 -12.49
N GLU A 94 -1.86 -3.11 -12.73
CA GLU A 94 -3.18 -3.54 -13.19
C GLU A 94 -4.28 -3.17 -12.18
N ASN A 95 -4.08 -3.50 -10.91
CA ASN A 95 -5.02 -3.13 -9.84
C ASN A 95 -5.13 -1.61 -9.66
N LEU A 96 -4.02 -0.87 -9.79
CA LEU A 96 -4.02 0.58 -9.73
C LEU A 96 -4.83 1.18 -10.88
N ASN A 97 -4.67 0.69 -12.09
CA ASN A 97 -5.44 1.16 -13.25
C ASN A 97 -6.93 0.89 -13.06
N GLN A 98 -7.31 -0.30 -12.62
CA GLN A 98 -8.71 -0.62 -12.31
C GLN A 98 -9.29 0.33 -11.26
N LEU A 99 -8.54 0.62 -10.20
CA LEU A 99 -8.97 1.59 -9.19
C LEU A 99 -9.17 2.99 -9.78
N LEU A 100 -8.23 3.45 -10.62
CA LEU A 100 -8.31 4.74 -11.28
C LEU A 100 -9.48 4.81 -12.28
N GLU A 101 -9.72 3.74 -13.03
CA GLU A 101 -10.89 3.64 -13.92
C GLU A 101 -12.20 3.80 -13.14
N VAL A 102 -12.34 3.15 -11.98
CA VAL A 102 -13.53 3.30 -11.13
C VAL A 102 -13.66 4.74 -10.62
N ILE A 103 -12.56 5.36 -10.16
CA ILE A 103 -12.57 6.72 -9.61
C ILE A 103 -12.94 7.77 -10.67
N PHE A 104 -12.43 7.61 -11.89
CA PHE A 104 -12.62 8.58 -12.97
C PHE A 104 -13.75 8.22 -13.95
N ASN A 105 -14.48 7.15 -13.71
CA ASN A 105 -15.62 6.78 -14.53
C ASN A 105 -16.84 7.66 -14.19
N PRO A 106 -17.31 8.53 -15.10
CA PRO A 106 -18.44 9.41 -14.85
C PRO A 106 -19.78 8.69 -14.66
N GLU A 107 -19.87 7.41 -15.10
CA GLU A 107 -21.07 6.58 -14.96
C GLU A 107 -21.17 5.93 -13.57
N ILE A 108 -20.09 5.97 -12.77
CA ILE A 108 -20.06 5.38 -11.44
C ILE A 108 -20.17 6.48 -10.38
N ALA A 109 -21.32 6.55 -9.70
CA ALA A 109 -21.51 7.50 -8.62
C ALA A 109 -20.66 7.14 -7.39
N PHE A 110 -20.12 8.16 -6.73
CA PHE A 110 -19.49 7.97 -5.42
C PHE A 110 -20.55 7.69 -4.36
N ASN A 111 -20.40 6.57 -3.67
CA ASN A 111 -21.28 6.16 -2.58
C ASN A 111 -20.61 6.36 -1.22
N GLN A 112 -21.43 6.44 -0.18
CA GLN A 112 -20.93 6.44 1.19
C GLN A 112 -20.26 5.09 1.50
N THR A 113 -19.21 5.14 2.33
CA THR A 113 -18.54 3.91 2.78
C THR A 113 -19.46 3.10 3.71
N ASP A 114 -19.43 1.77 3.56
CA ASP A 114 -20.09 0.85 4.51
C ASP A 114 -19.31 0.72 5.82
N ASN A 115 -18.06 1.19 5.85
CA ASN A 115 -17.22 1.17 7.03
C ASN A 115 -17.45 2.42 7.90
N GLU A 116 -18.42 2.33 8.83
CA GLU A 116 -18.81 3.42 9.72
C GLU A 116 -17.68 3.87 10.70
N ASP A 117 -16.72 3.01 11.01
CA ASP A 117 -15.61 3.40 11.88
C ASP A 117 -14.77 4.51 11.24
N LYS A 118 -14.68 4.56 9.91
CA LYS A 118 -14.03 5.67 9.20
C LYS A 118 -14.78 6.99 9.34
N CYS A 119 -16.07 6.94 9.64
CA CYS A 119 -16.89 8.11 9.82
C CYS A 119 -16.69 8.75 11.20
N SER A 120 -16.21 8.01 12.19
CA SER A 120 -16.07 8.49 13.58
C SER A 120 -15.16 9.71 13.70
N PHE A 121 -14.14 9.83 12.84
CA PHE A 121 -13.16 10.93 12.81
C PHE A 121 -13.19 11.69 11.47
N CYS A 122 -14.28 11.57 10.70
CA CYS A 122 -14.40 12.21 9.39
C CYS A 122 -15.02 13.61 9.55
N ASP A 123 -14.36 14.63 9.02
CA ASP A 123 -14.84 16.02 9.06
C ASP A 123 -16.18 16.19 8.30
N PHE A 124 -16.47 15.31 7.35
CA PHE A 124 -17.69 15.34 6.54
C PHE A 124 -18.83 14.46 7.11
N ARG A 125 -18.68 13.94 8.32
CA ARG A 125 -19.69 13.07 8.97
C ARG A 125 -21.07 13.69 8.98
N GLY A 126 -21.17 15.00 9.29
CA GLY A 126 -22.44 15.72 9.34
C GLY A 126 -23.13 15.80 7.97
N LEU A 127 -22.38 15.97 6.88
CA LEU A 127 -22.92 15.95 5.51
C LEU A 127 -23.46 14.58 5.13
N CYS A 128 -22.78 13.53 5.55
CA CYS A 128 -23.16 12.14 5.29
C CYS A 128 -24.30 11.64 6.19
N LYS A 129 -24.70 12.41 7.21
CA LYS A 129 -25.70 12.02 8.23
C LYS A 129 -25.32 10.72 8.95
N ARG A 130 -24.04 10.55 9.29
CA ARG A 130 -23.44 9.38 9.96
C ARG A 130 -23.01 9.70 11.39
#